data_09e3b5b2b054ce9291bb663c231a8527
#
_entry.id   09e3b5b2b054ce9291bb663c231a8527
#
_cell.length_a   1.000
_cell.length_b   1.000
_cell.length_c   1.000
_cell.angle_alpha   90.00
_cell.angle_beta   90.00
_cell.angle_gamma   90.00
#
_symmetry.space_group_name_H-M   'P 1'
#
loop_
_entity.id
_entity.type
_entity.pdbx_description
1 polymer ?
#
loop_
_entity_poly.entity_id
_entity_poly.type
_entity_poly.pdbx_seq_one_letter_code
_entity_poly.pdbx_strand_id
1 'polypeptide(L)' 'MKVQYNFDTRVPEDRYALQQVQQAGGMYFVLTDLDANLRNKVKYGPDGEEDKLEIYDKVRTLLRELCFDYNVSLELGE' A
#
# COMPACT_ATOMS: atom_id res chain seq x y z
N MET A 1 -23.27 3.29 -11.14
CA MET A 1 -22.64 2.32 -12.04
C MET A 1 -22.34 1.03 -11.27
N LYS A 2 -22.62 -0.10 -11.88
CA LYS A 2 -22.28 -1.42 -11.30
C LYS A 2 -21.12 -2.02 -12.08
N VAL A 3 -20.14 -2.54 -11.38
CA VAL A 3 -18.99 -3.21 -11.98
C VAL A 3 -18.96 -4.66 -11.51
N GLN A 4 -18.82 -5.59 -12.45
CA GLN A 4 -18.82 -7.00 -12.15
C GLN A 4 -17.58 -7.63 -12.80
N TYR A 5 -16.85 -8.45 -12.02
CA TYR A 5 -15.73 -9.24 -12.50
C TYR A 5 -16.11 -10.71 -12.47
N ASN A 6 -15.83 -11.43 -13.56
CA ASN A 6 -16.13 -12.85 -13.66
C ASN A 6 -14.83 -13.65 -13.78
N PHE A 7 -14.69 -14.71 -12.97
CA PHE A 7 -13.51 -15.55 -12.93
C PHE A 7 -13.91 -17.01 -13.08
N ASP A 8 -13.19 -17.74 -13.94
CA ASP A 8 -13.33 -19.19 -14.07
C ASP A 8 -12.25 -19.87 -13.21
N THR A 9 -12.66 -20.47 -12.10
CA THR A 9 -11.71 -21.09 -11.16
C THR A 9 -11.00 -22.31 -11.73
N ARG A 10 -11.41 -22.80 -12.90
CA ARG A 10 -10.71 -23.88 -13.62
C ARG A 10 -9.51 -23.36 -14.41
N VAL A 11 -9.43 -22.06 -14.64
CA VAL A 11 -8.35 -21.42 -15.37
C VAL A 11 -7.33 -20.86 -14.37
N PRO A 12 -6.05 -21.29 -14.39
CA PRO A 12 -5.06 -20.84 -13.40
C PRO A 12 -4.88 -19.33 -13.33
N GLU A 13 -4.91 -18.65 -14.47
CA GLU A 13 -4.77 -17.19 -14.54
C GLU A 13 -5.95 -16.49 -13.83
N ASP A 14 -7.16 -17.02 -14.01
CA ASP A 14 -8.35 -16.47 -13.36
C ASP A 14 -8.33 -16.70 -11.84
N ARG A 15 -7.85 -17.86 -11.39
CA ARG A 15 -7.69 -18.12 -9.95
C ARG A 15 -6.71 -17.14 -9.32
N TYR A 16 -5.61 -16.84 -9.99
CA TYR A 16 -4.63 -15.87 -9.51
C TYR A 16 -5.25 -14.47 -9.42
N ALA A 17 -5.96 -14.05 -10.48
CA ALA A 17 -6.62 -12.76 -10.52
C ALA A 17 -7.69 -12.64 -9.42
N LEU A 18 -8.48 -13.69 -9.20
CA LEU A 18 -9.46 -13.71 -8.12
C LEU A 18 -8.82 -13.56 -6.75
N GLN A 19 -7.69 -14.25 -6.52
CA GLN A 19 -6.96 -14.13 -5.26
C GLN A 19 -6.51 -12.68 -5.03
N GLN A 20 -6.01 -12.01 -6.07
CA GLN A 20 -5.62 -10.61 -5.97
C GLN A 20 -6.81 -9.71 -5.58
N VAL A 21 -7.97 -9.92 -6.20
CA VAL A 21 -9.19 -9.16 -5.88
C VAL A 21 -9.61 -9.40 -4.42
N GLN A 22 -9.58 -10.65 -3.98
CA GLN A 22 -9.97 -11.00 -2.60
C GLN A 22 -9.04 -10.41 -1.56
N GLN A 23 -7.76 -10.23 -1.90
CA GLN A 23 -6.75 -9.69 -0.99
C GLN A 23 -6.60 -8.17 -1.07
N ALA A 24 -7.26 -7.53 -2.03
CA ALA A 24 -7.05 -6.09 -2.30
C ALA A 24 -7.31 -5.22 -1.07
N GLY A 25 -8.37 -5.50 -0.31
CA GLY A 25 -8.68 -4.74 0.90
C GLY A 25 -7.59 -4.84 1.95
N GLY A 26 -7.09 -6.07 2.18
CA GLY A 26 -5.98 -6.28 3.12
C GLY A 26 -4.70 -5.61 2.65
N MET A 27 -4.39 -5.70 1.37
CA MET A 27 -3.22 -5.04 0.79
C MET A 27 -3.29 -3.52 0.98
N TYR A 28 -4.46 -2.94 0.78
CA TYR A 28 -4.68 -1.51 1.03
C TYR A 28 -4.35 -1.14 2.47
N PHE A 29 -4.84 -1.92 3.45
CA PHE A 29 -4.56 -1.65 4.85
C PHE A 29 -3.08 -1.83 5.20
N VAL A 30 -2.39 -2.82 4.62
CA VAL A 30 -0.95 -2.97 4.80
C VAL A 30 -0.21 -1.71 4.34
N LEU A 31 -0.55 -1.19 3.17
CA LEU A 31 0.11 -0.01 2.63
C LEU A 31 -0.20 1.24 3.43
N THR A 32 -1.46 1.46 3.83
CA THR A 32 -1.83 2.64 4.60
C THR A 32 -1.22 2.61 6.00
N ASP A 33 -1.18 1.44 6.64
CA ASP A 33 -0.57 1.30 7.96
C ASP A 33 0.94 1.50 7.89
N LEU A 34 1.59 0.97 6.86
CA LEU A 34 3.03 1.19 6.65
C LEU A 34 3.33 2.68 6.46
N ASP A 35 2.56 3.37 5.62
CA ASP A 35 2.74 4.81 5.40
C ASP A 35 2.55 5.60 6.70
N ALA A 36 1.51 5.28 7.46
CA ALA A 36 1.23 5.95 8.73
C ALA A 36 2.33 5.70 9.76
N ASN A 37 2.83 4.47 9.86
CA ASN A 37 3.92 4.14 10.78
C ASN A 37 5.21 4.88 10.41
N LEU A 38 5.55 4.93 9.12
CA LEU A 38 6.72 5.65 8.66
C LEU A 38 6.60 7.14 8.93
N ARG A 39 5.42 7.71 8.67
CA ARG A 39 5.14 9.13 8.94
C ARG A 39 5.31 9.46 10.42
N ASN A 40 4.78 8.60 11.30
CA ASN A 40 4.88 8.82 12.74
C ASN A 40 6.33 8.75 13.21
N LYS A 41 7.13 7.84 12.67
CA LYS A 41 8.55 7.74 13.00
C LYS A 41 9.34 8.97 12.57
N VAL A 42 9.01 9.54 11.41
CA VAL A 42 9.66 10.77 10.94
C VAL A 42 9.29 11.97 11.81
N LYS A 43 8.00 12.11 12.19
CA LYS A 43 7.52 13.26 12.96
C LYS A 43 7.83 13.18 14.45
N TYR A 44 7.73 11.99 15.03
CA TYR A 44 7.72 11.78 16.47
C TYR A 44 8.79 10.81 16.95
N GLY A 45 9.79 10.55 16.10
CA GLY A 45 10.90 9.69 16.49
C GLY A 45 11.70 10.27 17.64
N PRO A 46 12.38 9.41 18.44
CA PRO A 46 13.18 9.88 19.57
C PRO A 46 14.30 10.81 19.12
N ASP A 47 14.59 11.81 19.93
CA ASP A 47 15.73 12.70 19.72
C ASP A 47 17.03 11.89 19.68
N GLY A 48 17.93 12.28 18.77
CA GLY A 48 19.21 11.61 18.61
C GLY A 48 19.22 10.48 17.58
N GLU A 49 18.10 10.24 16.89
CA GLU A 49 18.00 9.23 15.85
C GLU A 49 17.78 9.83 14.46
N GLU A 50 18.39 10.98 14.18
CA GLU A 50 18.20 11.72 12.93
C GLU A 50 18.57 10.89 11.70
N ASP A 51 19.62 10.06 11.78
CA ASP A 51 20.01 9.18 10.68
C ASP A 51 18.91 8.17 10.33
N LYS A 52 18.27 7.61 11.37
CA LYS A 52 17.16 6.68 11.18
C LYS A 52 15.93 7.39 10.62
N LEU A 53 15.66 8.62 11.06
CA LEU A 53 14.56 9.42 10.57
C LEU A 53 14.70 9.69 9.07
N GLU A 54 15.92 9.98 8.61
CA GLU A 54 16.18 10.17 7.19
C GLU A 54 15.90 8.91 6.39
N ILE A 55 16.29 7.73 6.91
CA ILE A 55 16.03 6.44 6.26
C ILE A 55 14.53 6.19 6.18
N TYR A 56 13.78 6.42 7.27
CA TYR A 56 12.33 6.25 7.25
C TYR A 56 11.65 7.17 6.24
N ASP A 57 12.10 8.40 6.13
CA ASP A 57 11.57 9.35 5.15
C ASP A 57 11.84 8.89 3.72
N LYS A 58 13.03 8.37 3.44
CA LYS A 58 13.37 7.83 2.12
C LYS A 58 12.50 6.63 1.77
N VAL A 59 12.27 5.73 2.71
CA VAL A 59 11.40 4.56 2.50
C VAL A 59 9.97 5.00 2.22
N ARG A 60 9.48 5.97 2.97
CA ARG A 60 8.12 6.51 2.75
C ARG A 60 8.00 7.16 1.38
N THR A 61 9.00 7.92 0.96
CA THR A 61 9.04 8.55 -0.36
C THR A 61 8.99 7.48 -1.45
N LEU A 62 9.79 6.42 -1.31
CA LEU A 62 9.79 5.32 -2.27
C LEU A 62 8.42 4.62 -2.32
N LEU A 63 7.79 4.39 -1.17
CA LEU A 63 6.45 3.79 -1.11
C LEU A 63 5.45 4.63 -1.90
N ARG A 64 5.46 5.95 -1.71
CA ARG A 64 4.52 6.83 -2.39
C ARG A 64 4.81 6.93 -3.89
N GLU A 65 6.07 6.91 -4.30
CA GLU A 65 6.44 6.85 -5.71
C GLU A 65 5.96 5.58 -6.38
N LEU A 66 6.13 4.43 -5.73
CA LEU A 66 5.64 3.15 -6.26
C LEU A 66 4.12 3.13 -6.35
N CYS A 67 3.43 3.65 -5.35
CA CYS A 67 1.96 3.77 -5.41
C CYS A 67 1.54 4.64 -6.59
N PHE A 68 2.21 5.75 -6.83
CA PHE A 68 1.93 6.61 -7.96
C PHE A 68 2.15 5.87 -9.29
N ASP A 69 3.28 5.15 -9.42
CA ASP A 69 3.64 4.44 -10.64
C ASP A 69 2.62 3.35 -11.00
N TYR A 70 2.04 2.70 -9.99
CA TYR A 70 1.05 1.64 -10.18
C TYR A 70 -0.39 2.09 -10.01
N ASN A 71 -0.63 3.40 -9.95
CA ASN A 71 -1.98 3.99 -9.81
C ASN A 71 -2.70 3.51 -8.54
N VAL A 72 -1.95 3.36 -7.45
CA VAL A 72 -2.52 3.02 -6.14
C VAL A 72 -2.67 4.29 -5.31
N SER A 73 -3.89 4.58 -4.86
CA SER A 73 -4.15 5.71 -3.97
C SER A 73 -4.24 5.22 -2.53
N LEU A 74 -3.51 5.87 -1.63
CA LEU A 74 -3.59 5.61 -0.19
C LEU A 74 -4.63 6.49 0.51
N GLU A 75 -5.37 7.27 -0.26
CA GLU A 75 -6.35 8.24 0.25
C GLU A 75 -7.77 7.87 -0.19
N LEU A 76 -8.08 6.58 -0.15
CA LEU A 76 -9.42 6.09 -0.51
C LEU A 76 -10.47 6.57 0.49
N GLY A 77 -11.65 6.89 -0.03
CA GLY A 77 -12.76 7.33 0.78
C GLY A 77 -12.87 8.83 0.97
N GLU A 78 -11.99 9.59 0.35
CA GLU A 78 -12.08 11.06 0.32
C GLU A 78 -12.91 11.56 -0.84
#